data_4af73611d94aec47f31d4f55c72285ad
#
_entry.id   4af73611d94aec47f31d4f55c72285ad
#
_cell.length_a   1.000
_cell.length_b   1.000
_cell.length_c   1.000
_cell.angle_alpha   90.00
_cell.angle_beta   90.00
_cell.angle_gamma   90.00
#
_symmetry.space_group_name_H-M   'P 1'
#
loop_
_entity.id
_entity.type
_entity.pdbx_description
1 polymer ?
#
loop_
_entity_poly.entity_id
_entity_poly.type
_entity_poly.pdbx_seq_one_letter_code
_entity_poly.pdbx_strand_id
1 'polypeptide(L)'
;MPRHPRVHAQGLLYHVMARGNDGRKVFLKDSDYEAFLDGLAVVRKRYPFYLYAYVLMSNHFHLLLEVQQASTGRVLQSLLTGYARRFNRTYRHRGHLFQGRYKAIVCDRDSYLLELVRYIHLNPVRAKMAKRPGEWQWSGHGEYLGKEKRGLIDRGPVMEELRTVARYEAFVREGVKETYRAEWHPGDHAPFLGSERFVRKMVKEKTPLPASRRVSLGNLLQKVASEARLNPQSLKRKGRTTDMVQARDRFICQAVFEEGYLACELASFLGCHPSNVSRALQKRLGS
;
A
#
# COMPACT_ATOMS: atom_id res chain seq x y z
N MET A 1 -20.14 1.27 2.61
CA MET A 1 -19.45 1.33 3.91
C MET A 1 -18.18 2.15 3.76
N PRO A 2 -17.87 3.11 4.65
CA PRO A 2 -16.62 3.83 4.64
C PRO A 2 -15.47 2.84 4.91
N ARG A 3 -14.49 2.80 4.01
CA ARG A 3 -13.33 1.92 4.17
C ARG A 3 -12.32 2.56 5.12
N HIS A 4 -11.82 1.78 6.08
CA HIS A 4 -10.81 2.24 7.03
C HIS A 4 -9.56 2.82 6.32
N PRO A 5 -8.96 3.90 6.85
CA PRO A 5 -7.68 4.39 6.38
C PRO A 5 -6.62 3.30 6.52
N ARG A 6 -5.69 3.24 5.55
CA ARG A 6 -4.56 2.30 5.62
C ARG A 6 -3.57 2.76 6.67
N VAL A 7 -3.04 1.81 7.44
CA VAL A 7 -1.88 2.09 8.29
C VAL A 7 -0.71 2.43 7.39
N HIS A 8 -0.01 3.47 7.73
CA HIS A 8 1.26 3.81 7.13
C HIS A 8 2.23 4.19 8.24
N ALA A 9 3.32 3.45 8.33
CA ALA A 9 4.50 3.86 9.09
C ALA A 9 5.74 3.41 8.32
N GLN A 10 6.81 4.14 8.48
CA GLN A 10 8.12 3.79 7.93
C GLN A 10 8.58 2.45 8.52
N GLY A 11 9.21 1.61 7.70
CA GLY A 11 9.73 0.31 8.11
C GLY A 11 8.67 -0.79 8.25
N LEU A 12 7.39 -0.53 7.91
CA LEU A 12 6.39 -1.58 7.90
C LEU A 12 6.50 -2.44 6.65
N LEU A 13 6.44 -3.76 6.88
CA LEU A 13 6.36 -4.76 5.82
C LEU A 13 4.92 -4.91 5.34
N TYR A 14 4.72 -4.85 4.04
CA TYR A 14 3.42 -5.00 3.40
C TYR A 14 3.42 -6.13 2.38
N HIS A 15 2.48 -7.04 2.52
CA HIS A 15 2.08 -7.91 1.43
C HIS A 15 0.98 -7.21 0.62
N VAL A 16 1.31 -6.87 -0.62
CA VAL A 16 0.44 -6.11 -1.51
C VAL A 16 -0.01 -6.98 -2.68
N MET A 17 -1.28 -6.89 -3.02
CA MET A 17 -1.84 -7.60 -4.16
C MET A 17 -2.92 -6.78 -4.88
N ALA A 18 -3.03 -6.95 -6.19
CA ALA A 18 -4.15 -6.44 -6.98
C ALA A 18 -4.50 -7.43 -8.08
N ARG A 19 -5.80 -7.59 -8.33
CA ARG A 19 -6.35 -8.50 -9.32
C ARG A 19 -7.05 -7.73 -10.44
N GLY A 20 -7.02 -8.27 -11.63
CA GLY A 20 -7.75 -7.76 -12.77
C GLY A 20 -9.26 -7.69 -12.51
N ASN A 21 -9.92 -6.68 -13.06
CA ASN A 21 -11.36 -6.53 -12.92
C ASN A 21 -12.06 -7.76 -13.49
N ASP A 22 -13.01 -8.30 -12.73
CA ASP A 22 -13.72 -9.52 -13.09
C ASP A 22 -12.80 -10.73 -13.38
N GLY A 23 -11.65 -10.78 -12.69
CA GLY A 23 -10.67 -11.86 -12.83
C GLY A 23 -9.92 -11.90 -14.15
N ARG A 24 -10.10 -10.91 -15.02
CA ARG A 24 -9.43 -10.85 -16.34
C ARG A 24 -7.93 -10.76 -16.23
N LYS A 25 -7.26 -11.21 -17.26
CA LYS A 25 -5.80 -11.07 -17.40
C LYS A 25 -5.41 -9.60 -17.44
N VAL A 26 -4.38 -9.26 -16.68
CA VAL A 26 -3.74 -7.92 -16.67
C VAL A 26 -2.36 -7.94 -17.31
N PHE A 27 -1.84 -9.13 -17.60
CA PHE A 27 -0.66 -9.37 -18.40
C PHE A 27 -1.03 -10.33 -19.53
N LEU A 28 -0.94 -9.88 -20.78
CA LEU A 28 -1.35 -10.64 -21.96
C LEU A 28 -0.14 -11.16 -22.74
N LYS A 29 0.98 -10.40 -22.71
CA LYS A 29 2.23 -10.69 -23.41
C LYS A 29 3.41 -10.42 -22.48
N ASP A 30 4.56 -10.95 -22.80
CA ASP A 30 5.80 -10.75 -22.06
C ASP A 30 6.14 -9.26 -21.90
N SER A 31 5.88 -8.46 -22.93
CA SER A 31 6.06 -7.00 -22.88
C SER A 31 5.19 -6.28 -21.84
N ASP A 32 4.11 -6.90 -21.34
CA ASP A 32 3.30 -6.33 -20.28
C ASP A 32 3.95 -6.55 -18.91
N TYR A 33 4.49 -7.75 -18.70
CA TYR A 33 5.25 -8.07 -17.50
C TYR A 33 6.49 -7.17 -17.40
N GLU A 34 7.25 -7.04 -18.50
CA GLU A 34 8.40 -6.14 -18.60
C GLU A 34 8.01 -4.72 -18.21
N ALA A 35 6.98 -4.16 -18.83
CA ALA A 35 6.54 -2.81 -18.57
C ALA A 35 6.05 -2.58 -17.12
N PHE A 36 5.51 -3.60 -16.46
CA PHE A 36 5.16 -3.52 -15.05
C PHE A 36 6.41 -3.46 -14.18
N LEU A 37 7.41 -4.30 -14.46
CA LEU A 37 8.69 -4.33 -13.73
C LEU A 37 9.50 -3.06 -13.95
N ASP A 38 9.53 -2.53 -15.18
CA ASP A 38 10.15 -1.23 -15.48
C ASP A 38 9.44 -0.09 -14.73
N GLY A 39 8.10 -0.12 -14.71
CA GLY A 39 7.30 0.81 -13.93
C GLY A 39 7.60 0.73 -12.44
N LEU A 40 7.80 -0.47 -11.91
CA LEU A 40 8.17 -0.72 -10.51
C LEU A 40 9.56 -0.13 -10.21
N ALA A 41 10.53 -0.32 -11.11
CA ALA A 41 11.87 0.25 -10.99
C ALA A 41 11.84 1.80 -11.00
N VAL A 42 11.07 2.40 -11.90
CA VAL A 42 10.89 3.86 -11.98
C VAL A 42 10.25 4.41 -10.71
N VAL A 43 9.19 3.75 -10.22
CA VAL A 43 8.49 4.16 -9.00
C VAL A 43 9.40 4.03 -7.79
N ARG A 44 10.24 2.99 -7.72
CA ARG A 44 11.20 2.79 -6.63
C ARG A 44 12.27 3.90 -6.59
N LYS A 45 12.74 4.38 -7.73
CA LYS A 45 13.65 5.54 -7.79
C LYS A 45 13.01 6.80 -7.25
N ARG A 46 11.71 7.00 -7.50
CA ARG A 46 10.97 8.17 -7.04
C ARG A 46 10.53 8.10 -5.58
N TYR A 47 10.15 6.91 -5.14
CA TYR A 47 9.64 6.61 -3.80
C TYR A 47 10.38 5.39 -3.27
N PRO A 48 11.53 5.56 -2.59
CA PRO A 48 12.34 4.44 -2.11
C PRO A 48 11.55 3.48 -1.22
N PHE A 49 11.71 2.19 -1.47
CA PHE A 49 11.20 1.08 -0.67
C PHE A 49 12.10 -0.15 -0.88
N TYR A 50 12.13 -1.05 0.08
CA TYR A 50 12.72 -2.37 -0.10
C TYR A 50 11.68 -3.32 -0.69
N LEU A 51 12.11 -4.16 -1.63
CA LEU A 51 11.28 -5.17 -2.27
C LEU A 51 11.90 -6.55 -2.02
N TYR A 52 11.24 -7.35 -1.20
CA TYR A 52 11.74 -8.67 -0.80
C TYR A 52 11.24 -9.80 -1.70
N ALA A 53 10.05 -9.69 -2.24
CA ALA A 53 9.53 -10.66 -3.20
C ALA A 53 8.53 -10.01 -4.15
N TYR A 54 8.44 -10.55 -5.35
CA TYR A 54 7.33 -10.30 -6.26
C TYR A 54 7.01 -11.54 -7.08
N VAL A 55 5.77 -11.63 -7.52
CA VAL A 55 5.32 -12.53 -8.56
C VAL A 55 4.20 -11.88 -9.37
N LEU A 56 4.31 -11.94 -10.68
CA LEU A 56 3.31 -11.46 -11.62
C LEU A 56 2.62 -12.66 -12.24
N MET A 57 1.35 -12.88 -11.85
CA MET A 57 0.48 -13.92 -12.41
C MET A 57 -0.33 -13.31 -13.56
N SER A 58 -0.88 -14.11 -14.45
CA SER A 58 -1.58 -13.57 -15.64
C SER A 58 -2.68 -12.55 -15.31
N ASN A 59 -3.39 -12.70 -14.18
CA ASN A 59 -4.53 -11.86 -13.80
C ASN A 59 -4.38 -11.12 -12.48
N HIS A 60 -3.26 -11.27 -11.77
CA HIS A 60 -2.96 -10.57 -10.51
C HIS A 60 -1.46 -10.54 -10.25
N PHE A 61 -1.06 -9.82 -9.23
CA PHE A 61 0.32 -9.83 -8.76
C PHE A 61 0.39 -9.78 -7.23
N HIS A 62 1.54 -10.20 -6.70
CA HIS A 62 1.91 -10.03 -5.30
C HIS A 62 3.25 -9.31 -5.22
N LEU A 63 3.35 -8.37 -4.27
CA LEU A 63 4.60 -7.71 -3.89
C LEU A 63 4.76 -7.81 -2.38
N LEU A 64 5.98 -8.09 -1.92
CA LEU A 64 6.36 -7.98 -0.51
C LEU A 64 7.34 -6.83 -0.39
N LEU A 65 6.88 -5.72 0.15
CA LEU A 65 7.66 -4.48 0.21
C LEU A 65 7.64 -3.85 1.60
N GLU A 66 8.75 -3.19 1.94
CA GLU A 66 8.88 -2.38 3.15
C GLU A 66 9.03 -0.92 2.73
N VAL A 67 8.08 -0.10 3.15
CA VAL A 67 8.07 1.32 2.77
C VAL A 67 9.02 2.13 3.63
N GLN A 68 9.62 3.12 3.00
CA GLN A 68 10.42 4.14 3.66
C GLN A 68 9.54 5.37 3.97
N GLN A 69 9.90 6.55 3.50
CA GLN A 69 9.16 7.78 3.76
C GLN A 69 7.81 7.86 3.04
N ALA A 70 7.73 7.33 1.82
CA ALA A 70 6.51 7.39 1.03
C ALA A 70 5.53 6.29 1.42
N SER A 71 4.23 6.64 1.50
CA SER A 71 3.20 5.65 1.81
C SER A 71 3.03 4.62 0.69
N THR A 72 2.61 3.38 1.07
CA THR A 72 2.17 2.36 0.10
C THR A 72 1.12 2.92 -0.86
N GLY A 73 0.29 3.86 -0.40
CA GLY A 73 -0.69 4.55 -1.24
C GLY A 73 -0.06 5.28 -2.42
N ARG A 74 0.99 6.08 -2.17
CA ARG A 74 1.72 6.83 -3.23
C ARG A 74 2.45 5.89 -4.18
N VAL A 75 3.17 4.90 -3.63
CA VAL A 75 3.90 3.90 -4.41
C VAL A 75 2.95 3.17 -5.35
N LEU A 76 1.89 2.58 -4.82
CA LEU A 76 0.96 1.75 -5.60
C LEU A 76 0.07 2.58 -6.53
N GLN A 77 -0.34 3.79 -6.14
CA GLN A 77 -1.08 4.68 -7.02
C GLN A 77 -0.24 5.04 -8.26
N SER A 78 1.03 5.41 -8.06
CA SER A 78 1.93 5.74 -9.17
C SER A 78 2.11 4.55 -10.11
N LEU A 79 2.44 3.36 -9.57
CA LEU A 79 2.65 2.14 -10.34
C LEU A 79 1.40 1.73 -11.12
N LEU A 80 0.28 1.53 -10.41
CA LEU A 80 -0.93 0.96 -11.01
C LEU A 80 -1.60 1.91 -11.99
N THR A 81 -1.55 3.23 -11.73
CA THR A 81 -2.08 4.23 -12.68
C THR A 81 -1.24 4.27 -13.95
N GLY A 82 0.09 4.26 -13.81
CA GLY A 82 1.00 4.23 -14.97
C GLY A 82 0.79 2.99 -15.82
N TYR A 83 0.76 1.82 -15.17
CA TYR A 83 0.54 0.55 -15.86
C TYR A 83 -0.83 0.46 -16.53
N ALA A 84 -1.91 0.81 -15.82
CA ALA A 84 -3.27 0.77 -16.37
C ALA A 84 -3.42 1.70 -17.58
N ARG A 85 -2.85 2.91 -17.54
CA ARG A 85 -2.85 3.83 -18.70
C ARG A 85 -2.14 3.23 -19.92
N ARG A 86 -0.97 2.60 -19.69
CA ARG A 86 -0.22 1.91 -20.77
C ARG A 86 -1.04 0.76 -21.35
N PHE A 87 -1.56 -0.12 -20.48
CA PHE A 87 -2.38 -1.27 -20.90
C PHE A 87 -3.59 -0.82 -21.70
N ASN A 88 -4.37 0.15 -21.18
CA ASN A 88 -5.56 0.64 -21.85
C ASN A 88 -5.24 1.25 -23.21
N ARG A 89 -4.12 1.96 -23.36
CA ARG A 89 -3.64 2.50 -24.64
C ARG A 89 -3.25 1.39 -25.61
N THR A 90 -2.46 0.42 -25.14
CA THR A 90 -1.95 -0.67 -25.97
C THR A 90 -3.06 -1.56 -26.51
N TYR A 91 -4.06 -1.85 -25.67
CA TYR A 91 -5.13 -2.81 -26.00
C TYR A 91 -6.47 -2.12 -26.31
N ARG A 92 -6.48 -0.79 -26.45
CA ARG A 92 -7.71 0.02 -26.70
C ARG A 92 -8.81 -0.32 -25.68
N HIS A 93 -8.39 -0.70 -24.44
CA HIS A 93 -9.30 -1.08 -23.38
C HIS A 93 -9.89 0.18 -22.71
N ARG A 94 -11.19 0.14 -22.41
CA ARG A 94 -11.91 1.21 -21.68
C ARG A 94 -12.30 0.71 -20.28
N GLY A 95 -12.23 1.59 -19.30
CA GLY A 95 -12.63 1.30 -17.92
C GLY A 95 -11.47 0.86 -17.01
N HIS A 96 -11.82 0.28 -15.87
CA HIS A 96 -10.86 -0.10 -14.84
C HIS A 96 -10.17 -1.42 -15.18
N LEU A 97 -8.83 -1.41 -15.19
CA LEU A 97 -8.03 -2.62 -15.39
C LEU A 97 -8.06 -3.52 -14.14
N PHE A 98 -7.92 -2.92 -12.95
CA PHE A 98 -7.89 -3.64 -11.68
C PHE A 98 -9.23 -3.58 -10.95
N GLN A 99 -9.57 -4.65 -10.23
CA GLN A 99 -10.77 -4.78 -9.42
C GLN A 99 -10.67 -3.91 -8.16
N GLY A 100 -11.06 -2.64 -8.27
CA GLY A 100 -11.01 -1.71 -7.16
C GLY A 100 -9.59 -1.31 -6.76
N ARG A 101 -9.40 -1.02 -5.46
CA ARG A 101 -8.09 -0.68 -4.91
C ARG A 101 -7.29 -1.96 -4.64
N TYR A 102 -5.94 -1.86 -4.71
CA TYR A 102 -5.05 -2.93 -4.25
C TYR A 102 -5.35 -3.30 -2.78
N LYS A 103 -5.14 -4.55 -2.41
CA LYS A 103 -5.12 -5.04 -1.02
C LYS A 103 -3.70 -4.87 -0.48
N ALA A 104 -3.58 -4.45 0.77
CA ALA A 104 -2.30 -4.36 1.47
C ALA A 104 -2.49 -4.84 2.90
N ILE A 105 -1.70 -5.82 3.29
CA ILE A 105 -1.67 -6.43 4.61
C ILE A 105 -0.37 -6.00 5.27
N VAL A 106 -0.45 -5.43 6.46
CA VAL A 106 0.73 -5.14 7.27
C VAL A 106 1.17 -6.42 7.95
N CYS A 107 2.41 -6.81 7.72
CA CYS A 107 2.95 -8.08 8.21
C CYS A 107 4.02 -7.83 9.28
N ASP A 108 4.00 -8.67 10.31
CA ASP A 108 5.08 -8.75 11.28
C ASP A 108 6.32 -9.31 10.58
N ARG A 109 7.32 -8.45 10.41
CA ARG A 109 8.52 -8.77 9.62
C ARG A 109 9.29 -9.93 10.18
N ASP A 110 9.54 -9.91 11.49
CA ASP A 110 10.39 -10.92 12.15
C ASP A 110 9.75 -12.31 12.09
N SER A 111 8.42 -12.37 12.13
CA SER A 111 7.68 -13.64 12.12
C SER A 111 7.35 -14.15 10.72
N TYR A 112 7.23 -13.27 9.72
CA TYR A 112 6.60 -13.65 8.44
C TYR A 112 7.40 -13.33 7.17
N LEU A 113 8.57 -12.68 7.27
CA LEU A 113 9.35 -12.31 6.08
C LEU A 113 9.67 -13.52 5.21
N LEU A 114 10.31 -14.54 5.77
CA LEU A 114 10.71 -15.74 5.02
C LEU A 114 9.52 -16.50 4.47
N GLU A 115 8.49 -16.69 5.30
CA GLU A 115 7.29 -17.40 4.91
C GLU A 115 6.55 -16.73 3.75
N LEU A 116 6.46 -15.39 3.77
CA LEU A 116 5.84 -14.63 2.69
C LEU A 116 6.68 -14.63 1.41
N VAL A 117 8.00 -14.56 1.52
CA VAL A 117 8.90 -14.73 0.36
C VAL A 117 8.66 -16.09 -0.28
N ARG A 118 8.66 -17.17 0.50
CA ARG A 118 8.37 -18.53 0.04
C ARG A 118 6.98 -18.63 -0.58
N TYR A 119 5.96 -18.12 0.13
CA TYR A 119 4.59 -18.12 -0.36
C TYR A 119 4.45 -17.43 -1.71
N ILE A 120 5.02 -16.22 -1.86
CA ILE A 120 4.92 -15.43 -3.10
C ILE A 120 5.60 -16.16 -4.25
N HIS A 121 6.79 -16.72 -4.04
CA HIS A 121 7.51 -17.41 -5.09
C HIS A 121 6.90 -18.77 -5.48
N LEU A 122 6.10 -19.38 -4.60
CA LEU A 122 5.37 -20.61 -4.90
C LEU A 122 4.00 -20.40 -5.58
N ASN A 123 3.52 -19.17 -5.71
CA ASN A 123 2.22 -18.91 -6.34
C ASN A 123 2.06 -19.54 -7.73
N PRO A 124 3.03 -19.47 -8.66
CA PRO A 124 2.92 -20.09 -9.96
C PRO A 124 2.78 -21.62 -9.91
N VAL A 125 3.49 -22.25 -8.96
CA VAL A 125 3.42 -23.72 -8.77
C VAL A 125 2.06 -24.11 -8.20
N ARG A 126 1.57 -23.40 -7.21
CA ARG A 126 0.23 -23.62 -6.62
C ARG A 126 -0.90 -23.39 -7.64
N ALA A 127 -0.71 -22.42 -8.54
CA ALA A 127 -1.64 -22.16 -9.64
C ALA A 127 -1.47 -23.13 -10.84
N LYS A 128 -0.57 -24.12 -10.74
CA LYS A 128 -0.24 -25.08 -11.81
C LYS A 128 0.25 -24.43 -13.11
N MET A 129 0.81 -23.21 -13.02
CA MET A 129 1.39 -22.49 -14.16
C MET A 129 2.85 -22.87 -14.40
N ALA A 130 3.52 -23.43 -13.39
CA ALA A 130 4.88 -23.95 -13.44
C ALA A 130 4.99 -25.22 -12.58
N LYS A 131 5.92 -26.10 -12.89
CA LYS A 131 6.22 -27.30 -12.07
C LYS A 131 7.16 -26.94 -10.91
N ARG A 132 8.04 -25.96 -11.12
CA ARG A 132 9.02 -25.48 -10.14
C ARG A 132 9.03 -23.96 -10.12
N PRO A 133 9.35 -23.31 -8.98
CA PRO A 133 9.35 -21.85 -8.87
C PRO A 133 10.26 -21.16 -9.90
N GLY A 134 11.42 -21.77 -10.20
CA GLY A 134 12.40 -21.23 -11.16
C GLY A 134 12.00 -21.31 -12.63
N GLU A 135 10.90 -21.99 -12.97
CA GLU A 135 10.38 -22.05 -14.34
C GLU A 135 9.49 -20.82 -14.66
N TRP A 136 9.07 -20.06 -13.65
CA TRP A 136 8.27 -18.87 -13.84
C TRP A 136 9.13 -17.61 -13.80
N GLN A 137 9.48 -17.09 -14.98
CA GLN A 137 10.39 -15.96 -15.13
C GLN A 137 9.87 -14.64 -14.56
N TRP A 138 8.55 -14.50 -14.33
CA TRP A 138 7.94 -13.27 -13.84
C TRP A 138 7.84 -13.25 -12.32
N SER A 139 8.91 -13.65 -11.65
CA SER A 139 9.02 -13.64 -10.20
C SER A 139 10.43 -13.26 -9.74
N GLY A 140 10.53 -12.70 -8.52
CA GLY A 140 11.82 -12.38 -7.91
C GLY A 140 12.66 -13.60 -7.49
N HIS A 141 12.13 -14.81 -7.63
CA HIS A 141 12.84 -16.04 -7.28
C HIS A 141 14.17 -16.21 -8.05
N GLY A 142 14.17 -15.86 -9.35
CA GLY A 142 15.36 -15.91 -10.19
C GLY A 142 16.49 -15.01 -9.70
N GLU A 143 16.18 -13.85 -9.13
CA GLU A 143 17.17 -12.94 -8.54
C GLU A 143 17.83 -13.52 -7.29
N TYR A 144 17.09 -14.27 -6.45
CA TYR A 144 17.67 -15.00 -5.31
C TYR A 144 18.63 -16.10 -5.75
N LEU A 145 18.33 -16.76 -6.86
CA LEU A 145 19.19 -17.79 -7.43
C LEU A 145 20.41 -17.23 -8.21
N GLY A 146 20.49 -15.90 -8.37
CA GLY A 146 21.53 -15.27 -9.20
C GLY A 146 21.37 -15.50 -10.70
N LYS A 147 20.23 -16.06 -11.15
CA LYS A 147 19.92 -16.34 -12.56
C LYS A 147 19.39 -15.11 -13.30
N GLU A 148 18.78 -14.18 -12.58
CA GLU A 148 18.26 -12.92 -13.11
C GLU A 148 18.97 -11.74 -12.46
N LYS A 149 19.25 -10.69 -13.25
CA LYS A 149 20.02 -9.51 -12.83
C LYS A 149 19.21 -8.22 -12.96
N ARG A 150 17.88 -8.26 -12.72
CA ARG A 150 17.05 -7.04 -12.77
C ARG A 150 17.39 -6.05 -11.66
N GLY A 151 17.93 -6.54 -10.54
CA GLY A 151 18.31 -5.71 -9.40
C GLY A 151 17.12 -5.09 -8.67
N LEU A 152 15.94 -5.74 -8.75
CA LEU A 152 14.74 -5.27 -8.08
C LEU A 152 14.62 -5.81 -6.66
N ILE A 153 15.21 -6.96 -6.36
CA ILE A 153 15.06 -7.64 -5.07
C ILE A 153 16.16 -7.21 -4.09
N ASP A 154 15.75 -6.81 -2.91
CA ASP A 154 16.62 -6.58 -1.76
C ASP A 154 16.80 -7.89 -0.99
N ARG A 155 17.76 -8.70 -1.41
CA ARG A 155 18.00 -10.06 -0.88
C ARG A 155 18.59 -10.09 0.52
N GLY A 156 19.25 -9.01 0.96
CA GLY A 156 20.04 -8.97 2.20
C GLY A 156 19.37 -9.65 3.37
N PRO A 157 18.23 -9.15 3.88
CA PRO A 157 17.61 -9.69 5.09
C PRO A 157 17.24 -11.18 5.01
N VAL A 158 16.78 -11.64 3.84
CA VAL A 158 16.45 -13.06 3.64
C VAL A 158 17.70 -13.92 3.58
N MET A 159 18.76 -13.43 2.94
CA MET A 159 20.03 -14.16 2.81
C MET A 159 20.86 -14.12 4.08
N GLU A 160 20.67 -13.14 4.96
CA GLU A 160 21.24 -13.11 6.31
C GLU A 160 20.74 -14.29 7.15
N GLU A 161 19.47 -14.67 7.02
CA GLU A 161 18.91 -15.82 7.74
C GLU A 161 19.25 -17.15 7.06
N LEU A 162 19.07 -17.24 5.74
CA LEU A 162 19.27 -18.49 5.00
C LEU A 162 20.73 -18.74 4.59
N ARG A 163 21.58 -17.72 4.62
CA ARG A 163 23.04 -17.73 4.42
C ARG A 163 23.50 -18.11 3.01
N THR A 164 22.90 -19.11 2.37
CA THR A 164 23.32 -19.61 1.06
C THR A 164 22.15 -19.74 0.08
N VAL A 165 22.44 -19.63 -1.21
CA VAL A 165 21.45 -19.85 -2.28
C VAL A 165 20.86 -21.26 -2.20
N ALA A 166 21.68 -22.26 -1.89
CA ALA A 166 21.21 -23.65 -1.75
C ALA A 166 20.19 -23.81 -0.62
N ARG A 167 20.41 -23.15 0.53
CA ARG A 167 19.42 -23.15 1.64
C ARG A 167 18.16 -22.42 1.28
N TYR A 168 18.28 -21.29 0.59
CA TYR A 168 17.11 -20.58 0.09
C TYR A 168 16.28 -21.44 -0.88
N GLU A 169 16.94 -22.12 -1.84
CA GLU A 169 16.25 -23.00 -2.79
C GLU A 169 15.57 -24.18 -2.08
N ALA A 170 16.26 -24.82 -1.13
CA ALA A 170 15.69 -25.89 -0.31
C ALA A 170 14.47 -25.40 0.49
N PHE A 171 14.59 -24.26 1.17
CA PHE A 171 13.51 -23.63 1.92
C PHE A 171 12.26 -23.36 1.07
N VAL A 172 12.45 -22.78 -0.13
CA VAL A 172 11.30 -22.55 -1.04
C VAL A 172 10.70 -23.87 -1.52
N ARG A 173 11.52 -24.86 -1.86
CA ARG A 173 11.08 -26.18 -2.36
C ARG A 173 10.25 -26.95 -1.31
N GLU A 174 10.65 -26.91 -0.05
CA GLU A 174 9.94 -27.57 1.05
C GLU A 174 8.50 -27.06 1.16
N GLY A 175 8.25 -25.79 0.91
CA GLY A 175 6.92 -25.19 0.94
C GLY A 175 5.96 -25.66 -0.17
N VAL A 176 6.42 -26.42 -1.16
CA VAL A 176 5.54 -27.00 -2.20
C VAL A 176 4.54 -27.98 -1.60
N LYS A 177 4.95 -28.69 -0.54
CA LYS A 177 4.10 -29.67 0.17
C LYS A 177 3.16 -29.05 1.19
N GLU A 178 3.33 -27.78 1.51
CA GLU A 178 2.51 -27.10 2.51
C GLU A 178 1.13 -26.76 1.99
N THR A 179 0.15 -27.01 2.83
CA THR A 179 -1.26 -26.71 2.55
C THR A 179 -1.47 -25.19 2.46
N TYR A 180 -2.43 -24.78 1.67
CA TYR A 180 -2.89 -23.38 1.57
C TYR A 180 -3.21 -22.83 2.97
N ARG A 181 -2.57 -21.72 3.33
CA ARG A 181 -2.83 -21.01 4.59
C ARG A 181 -3.76 -19.83 4.29
N ALA A 182 -5.00 -19.94 4.74
CA ALA A 182 -6.02 -18.88 4.55
C ALA A 182 -5.61 -17.54 5.17
N GLU A 183 -4.78 -17.55 6.21
CA GLU A 183 -4.26 -16.36 6.89
C GLU A 183 -3.45 -15.42 5.97
N TRP A 184 -2.86 -15.94 4.88
CA TRP A 184 -2.12 -15.13 3.91
C TRP A 184 -3.03 -14.46 2.87
N HIS A 185 -4.30 -14.84 2.89
CA HIS A 185 -5.38 -14.20 2.15
C HIS A 185 -6.47 -13.73 3.13
N PRO A 186 -6.13 -12.93 4.15
CA PRO A 186 -7.14 -12.45 5.04
C PRO A 186 -8.22 -11.78 4.21
N GLY A 187 -9.47 -12.12 4.48
CA GLY A 187 -10.63 -11.48 3.90
C GLY A 187 -10.57 -9.96 4.13
N ASP A 188 -11.55 -9.23 3.64
CA ASP A 188 -11.56 -7.75 3.71
C ASP A 188 -11.48 -7.18 5.15
N HIS A 189 -11.44 -8.03 6.17
CA HIS A 189 -11.56 -7.67 7.59
C HIS A 189 -10.25 -7.76 8.40
N ALA A 190 -9.16 -8.35 7.88
CA ALA A 190 -7.91 -8.49 8.63
C ALA A 190 -6.73 -7.81 7.91
N PRO A 191 -6.48 -6.51 8.17
CA PRO A 191 -5.40 -5.77 7.52
C PRO A 191 -4.01 -6.07 8.11
N PHE A 192 -3.90 -7.01 9.07
CA PHE A 192 -2.67 -7.34 9.79
C PHE A 192 -2.42 -8.84 9.79
N LEU A 193 -1.16 -9.22 9.59
CA LEU A 193 -0.63 -10.56 9.75
C LEU A 193 0.50 -10.51 10.78
N GLY A 194 0.29 -11.09 11.94
CA GLY A 194 1.26 -11.06 13.03
C GLY A 194 0.71 -11.63 14.33
N SER A 195 1.58 -11.67 15.35
CA SER A 195 1.20 -12.06 16.69
C SER A 195 0.10 -11.13 17.26
N GLU A 196 -0.65 -11.60 18.25
CA GLU A 196 -1.64 -10.73 18.93
C GLU A 196 -1.01 -9.44 19.47
N ARG A 197 0.23 -9.51 19.96
CA ARG A 197 0.98 -8.34 20.43
C ARG A 197 1.23 -7.35 19.30
N PHE A 198 1.65 -7.83 18.14
CA PHE A 198 1.86 -7.02 16.94
C PHE A 198 0.55 -6.38 16.48
N VAL A 199 -0.51 -7.17 16.35
CA VAL A 199 -1.84 -6.67 15.94
C VAL A 199 -2.34 -5.61 16.92
N ARG A 200 -2.24 -5.85 18.23
CA ARG A 200 -2.62 -4.87 19.26
C ARG A 200 -1.81 -3.57 19.16
N LYS A 201 -0.48 -3.65 18.89
CA LYS A 201 0.36 -2.48 18.65
C LYS A 201 -0.13 -1.71 17.43
N MET A 202 -0.33 -2.37 16.30
CA MET A 202 -0.78 -1.76 15.06
C MET A 202 -2.19 -1.16 15.17
N VAL A 203 -3.08 -1.80 15.91
CA VAL A 203 -4.42 -1.27 16.18
C VAL A 203 -4.36 -0.04 17.08
N LYS A 204 -3.50 -0.04 18.13
CA LYS A 204 -3.30 1.15 18.99
C LYS A 204 -2.73 2.33 18.20
N GLU A 205 -1.77 2.10 17.31
CA GLU A 205 -1.24 3.13 16.41
C GLU A 205 -2.27 3.63 15.40
N LYS A 206 -3.30 2.82 15.09
CA LYS A 206 -4.45 3.19 14.25
C LYS A 206 -5.55 3.91 15.02
N THR A 207 -5.65 3.69 16.31
CA THR A 207 -6.76 4.27 17.09
C THR A 207 -6.48 5.77 17.19
N PRO A 208 -7.34 6.62 16.65
CA PRO A 208 -7.27 8.04 16.93
C PRO A 208 -7.24 8.22 18.44
N LEU A 209 -6.53 9.23 18.93
CA LEU A 209 -6.55 9.59 20.36
C LEU A 209 -7.98 9.47 20.88
N PRO A 210 -8.21 8.83 22.06
CA PRO A 210 -9.55 8.72 22.62
C PRO A 210 -10.20 10.09 22.60
N ALA A 211 -11.48 10.17 22.27
CA ALA A 211 -12.23 11.43 22.15
C ALA A 211 -12.03 12.36 23.36
N SER A 212 -11.78 11.79 24.54
CA SER A 212 -11.47 12.51 25.79
C SER A 212 -10.11 13.21 25.82
N ARG A 213 -9.19 12.88 24.90
CA ARG A 213 -7.84 13.50 24.81
C ARG A 213 -7.66 14.41 23.59
N ARG A 214 -8.65 14.51 22.71
CA ARG A 214 -8.58 15.37 21.54
C ARG A 214 -9.02 16.78 21.89
N VAL A 215 -8.34 17.76 21.36
CA VAL A 215 -8.88 19.13 21.35
C VAL A 215 -10.17 19.11 20.53
N SER A 216 -11.29 19.61 21.09
CA SER A 216 -12.55 19.60 20.34
C SER A 216 -12.43 20.36 19.03
N LEU A 217 -13.12 19.89 17.98
CA LEU A 217 -13.10 20.57 16.67
C LEU A 217 -13.54 22.04 16.77
N GLY A 218 -14.43 22.36 17.73
CA GLY A 218 -14.82 23.75 18.01
C GLY A 218 -13.67 24.58 18.52
N ASN A 219 -12.95 24.10 19.54
CA ASN A 219 -11.79 24.80 20.12
C ASN A 219 -10.64 24.93 19.11
N LEU A 220 -10.37 23.86 18.35
CA LEU A 220 -9.33 23.89 17.30
C LEU A 220 -9.70 24.90 16.20
N LEU A 221 -10.97 24.95 15.79
CA LEU A 221 -11.44 25.92 14.81
C LEU A 221 -11.30 27.36 15.31
N GLN A 222 -11.66 27.62 16.60
CA GLN A 222 -11.48 28.93 17.22
C GLN A 222 -10.01 29.33 17.26
N LYS A 223 -9.12 28.43 17.65
CA LYS A 223 -7.67 28.68 17.68
C LYS A 223 -7.15 29.08 16.30
N VAL A 224 -7.42 28.27 15.26
CA VAL A 224 -6.94 28.53 13.90
C VAL A 224 -7.56 29.80 13.32
N ALA A 225 -8.82 30.07 13.61
CA ALA A 225 -9.48 31.30 13.16
C ALA A 225 -8.89 32.56 13.82
N SER A 226 -8.63 32.51 15.13
CA SER A 226 -7.96 33.59 15.87
C SER A 226 -6.57 33.88 15.33
N GLU A 227 -5.74 32.85 15.08
CA GLU A 227 -4.42 32.98 14.48
C GLU A 227 -4.45 33.59 13.07
N ALA A 228 -5.50 33.29 12.30
CA ALA A 228 -5.73 33.86 10.97
C ALA A 228 -6.47 35.20 10.96
N ARG A 229 -6.87 35.72 12.13
CA ARG A 229 -7.71 36.93 12.31
C ARG A 229 -9.03 36.84 11.53
N LEU A 230 -9.65 35.67 11.52
CA LEU A 230 -10.90 35.36 10.82
C LEU A 230 -12.01 35.00 11.82
N ASN A 231 -13.26 35.23 11.43
CA ASN A 231 -14.39 34.73 12.21
C ASN A 231 -14.48 33.20 12.07
N PRO A 232 -14.55 32.41 13.16
CA PRO A 232 -14.64 30.95 13.11
C PRO A 232 -15.79 30.43 12.23
N GLN A 233 -16.94 31.13 12.22
CA GLN A 233 -18.07 30.75 11.38
C GLN A 233 -17.80 30.90 9.89
N SER A 234 -16.90 31.80 9.50
CA SER A 234 -16.50 31.97 8.12
C SER A 234 -15.76 30.74 7.58
N LEU A 235 -15.04 30.00 8.44
CA LEU A 235 -14.35 28.78 8.06
C LEU A 235 -15.30 27.59 7.77
N LYS A 236 -16.51 27.61 8.30
CA LYS A 236 -17.57 26.62 8.01
C LYS A 236 -18.35 26.94 6.72
N ARG A 237 -18.33 28.20 6.28
CA ARG A 237 -19.04 28.62 5.07
C ARG A 237 -18.18 28.41 3.81
N LYS A 238 -18.81 28.34 2.62
CA LYS A 238 -18.13 28.21 1.33
C LYS A 238 -17.43 29.53 0.88
N GLY A 239 -16.58 30.08 1.74
CA GLY A 239 -15.75 31.24 1.40
C GLY A 239 -14.60 30.85 0.48
N ARG A 240 -14.25 31.75 -0.48
CA ARG A 240 -13.22 31.52 -1.51
C ARG A 240 -12.03 32.47 -1.41
N THR A 241 -11.95 33.34 -0.41
CA THR A 241 -10.76 34.18 -0.21
C THR A 241 -9.55 33.30 0.13
N THR A 242 -8.38 33.71 -0.30
CA THR A 242 -7.13 32.95 -0.12
C THR A 242 -6.89 32.64 1.36
N ASP A 243 -7.09 33.62 2.24
CA ASP A 243 -6.86 33.46 3.68
C ASP A 243 -7.83 32.46 4.32
N MET A 244 -9.12 32.49 3.93
CA MET A 244 -10.10 31.51 4.41
C MET A 244 -9.79 30.09 3.95
N VAL A 245 -9.30 29.94 2.71
CA VAL A 245 -8.89 28.63 2.16
C VAL A 245 -7.67 28.12 2.91
N GLN A 246 -6.65 28.95 3.12
CA GLN A 246 -5.43 28.57 3.84
C GLN A 246 -5.73 28.22 5.29
N ALA A 247 -6.52 29.01 5.98
CA ALA A 247 -6.92 28.74 7.36
C ALA A 247 -7.73 27.44 7.48
N ARG A 248 -8.65 27.19 6.54
CA ARG A 248 -9.42 25.96 6.49
C ARG A 248 -8.53 24.75 6.21
N ASP A 249 -7.61 24.83 5.23
CA ASP A 249 -6.65 23.77 4.92
C ASP A 249 -5.76 23.49 6.15
N ARG A 250 -5.31 24.53 6.87
CA ARG A 250 -4.54 24.41 8.12
C ARG A 250 -5.33 23.72 9.24
N PHE A 251 -6.59 24.12 9.45
CA PHE A 251 -7.50 23.47 10.41
C PHE A 251 -7.67 21.98 10.09
N ILE A 252 -7.94 21.65 8.84
CA ILE A 252 -8.09 20.27 8.38
C ILE A 252 -6.82 19.45 8.66
N CYS A 253 -5.66 20.03 8.36
CA CYS A 253 -4.37 19.36 8.58
C CYS A 253 -4.11 19.12 10.07
N GLN A 254 -4.29 20.12 10.94
CA GLN A 254 -4.11 19.97 12.36
C GLN A 254 -5.08 18.95 12.96
N ALA A 255 -6.36 19.03 12.60
CA ALA A 255 -7.37 18.09 13.09
C ALA A 255 -7.04 16.62 12.70
N VAL A 256 -6.51 16.38 11.49
CA VAL A 256 -6.18 15.01 11.04
C VAL A 256 -4.83 14.53 11.57
N PHE A 257 -3.79 15.36 11.47
CA PHE A 257 -2.42 14.92 11.76
C PHE A 257 -2.04 15.04 13.24
N GLU A 258 -2.55 16.05 13.94
CA GLU A 258 -2.21 16.32 15.33
C GLU A 258 -3.25 15.71 16.28
N GLU A 259 -4.55 15.86 15.96
CA GLU A 259 -5.65 15.41 16.83
C GLU A 259 -6.28 14.06 16.41
N GLY A 260 -5.91 13.53 15.25
CA GLY A 260 -6.36 12.20 14.79
C GLY A 260 -7.84 12.11 14.40
N TYR A 261 -8.48 13.21 14.00
CA TYR A 261 -9.84 13.19 13.49
C TYR A 261 -9.94 12.52 12.12
N LEU A 262 -11.03 11.81 11.86
CA LEU A 262 -11.30 11.21 10.57
C LEU A 262 -11.80 12.25 9.57
N ALA A 263 -11.48 12.08 8.29
CA ALA A 263 -11.93 12.99 7.23
C ALA A 263 -13.47 13.11 7.14
N CYS A 264 -14.20 12.05 7.49
CA CYS A 264 -15.67 12.07 7.54
C CYS A 264 -16.20 12.90 8.72
N GLU A 265 -15.54 12.85 9.89
CA GLU A 265 -15.91 13.67 11.07
C GLU A 265 -15.74 15.17 10.74
N LEU A 266 -14.60 15.51 10.08
CA LEU A 266 -14.34 16.87 9.64
C LEU A 266 -15.29 17.34 8.55
N ALA A 267 -15.62 16.50 7.59
CA ALA A 267 -16.56 16.82 6.54
C ALA A 267 -17.96 17.13 7.12
N SER A 268 -18.40 16.32 8.07
CA SER A 268 -19.64 16.53 8.81
C SER A 268 -19.61 17.85 9.60
N PHE A 269 -18.52 18.10 10.35
CA PHE A 269 -18.36 19.31 11.16
C PHE A 269 -18.31 20.61 10.32
N LEU A 270 -17.67 20.55 9.15
CA LEU A 270 -17.55 21.68 8.21
C LEU A 270 -18.75 21.81 7.25
N GLY A 271 -19.70 20.87 7.26
CA GLY A 271 -20.82 20.84 6.32
C GLY A 271 -20.40 20.69 4.87
N CYS A 272 -19.36 19.90 4.60
CA CYS A 272 -18.81 19.74 3.23
C CYS A 272 -18.66 18.26 2.83
N HIS A 273 -18.47 18.02 1.51
CA HIS A 273 -18.24 16.66 1.05
C HIS A 273 -16.83 16.15 1.47
N PRO A 274 -16.65 14.88 1.88
CA PRO A 274 -15.37 14.31 2.31
C PRO A 274 -14.22 14.50 1.31
N SER A 275 -14.52 14.57 0.00
CA SER A 275 -13.51 14.84 -1.03
C SER A 275 -12.84 16.22 -0.90
N ASN A 276 -13.51 17.20 -0.29
CA ASN A 276 -12.93 18.52 -0.05
C ASN A 276 -11.87 18.46 1.04
N VAL A 277 -12.11 17.67 2.09
CA VAL A 277 -11.13 17.39 3.14
C VAL A 277 -9.92 16.65 2.56
N SER A 278 -10.16 15.62 1.75
CA SER A 278 -9.08 14.86 1.10
C SER A 278 -8.22 15.74 0.17
N ARG A 279 -8.84 16.68 -0.55
CA ARG A 279 -8.13 17.61 -1.43
C ARG A 279 -7.26 18.60 -0.66
N ALA A 280 -7.74 19.12 0.47
CA ALA A 280 -6.96 19.99 1.35
C ALA A 280 -5.72 19.26 1.92
N LEU A 281 -5.88 17.99 2.34
CA LEU A 281 -4.77 17.17 2.81
C LEU A 281 -3.74 16.87 1.70
N GLN A 282 -4.19 16.66 0.46
CA GLN A 282 -3.30 16.40 -0.68
C GLN A 282 -2.43 17.61 -1.06
N LYS A 283 -2.94 18.83 -0.97
CA LYS A 283 -2.17 20.06 -1.27
C LYS A 283 -0.91 20.18 -0.39
N ARG A 284 -1.02 19.88 0.91
CA ARG A 284 0.10 20.01 1.85
C ARG A 284 1.12 18.86 1.73
N LEU A 285 0.72 17.73 1.18
CA LEU A 285 1.61 16.59 0.96
C LEU A 285 2.36 16.68 -0.38
N GLY A 286 2.04 17.67 -1.20
CA GLY A 286 2.65 17.94 -2.52
C GLY A 286 3.50 19.21 -2.59
N SER A 287 3.57 19.97 -1.53
CA SER A 287 4.52 21.06 -1.26
C SER A 287 5.53 20.55 -0.22
#